data_f873081ba3815cf5de3e38c09717084b
#
_entry.id   f873081ba3815cf5de3e38c09717084b
#
_cell.length_a   1.000
_cell.length_b   1.000
_cell.length_c   1.000
_cell.angle_alpha   90.00
_cell.angle_beta   90.00
_cell.angle_gamma   90.00
#
_symmetry.space_group_name_H-M   'P 1'
#
loop_
_entity.id
_entity.type
_entity.pdbx_description
1 polymer ?
#
loop_
_entity_poly.entity_id
_entity_poly.type
_entity_poly.pdbx_seq_one_letter_code
_entity_poly.pdbx_strand_id
1 'polypeptide(L)'
;MCIRDSAGSVRLALSGELVPDAVNVAGGAIHEDVRPGLPLAEKLGRVLTALVGEQSITAVEVEIAGEIAEHDVSAMRLAALKGVFTDIVSDQVSYVNAPVLAEQRGVECRLTTTAVSESYRNTVTVRAATAQGSQTAVTGTLTGPRQVQKLVGVDRHEL
;
A
#
# COMPACT_ATOMS: atom_id res chain seq x y z
N MET A 1 27.85 -9.23 9.53
CA MET A 1 26.72 -8.36 9.89
C MET A 1 27.19 -7.33 10.90
N CYS A 2 27.05 -6.07 10.59
CA CYS A 2 27.51 -4.99 11.49
C CYS A 2 26.44 -4.72 12.55
N ILE A 3 26.83 -4.54 13.83
CA ILE A 3 25.91 -4.22 14.94
C ILE A 3 25.08 -2.96 14.65
N ARG A 4 25.63 -2.01 13.90
CA ARG A 4 24.93 -0.79 13.44
C ARG A 4 23.72 -1.11 12.57
N ASP A 5 23.86 -2.05 11.63
CA ASP A 5 22.80 -2.42 10.69
C ASP A 5 21.66 -3.13 11.41
N SER A 6 21.98 -4.00 12.37
CA SER A 6 21.01 -4.68 13.22
C SER A 6 20.22 -3.69 14.09
N ALA A 7 20.89 -2.69 14.70
CA ALA A 7 20.23 -1.66 15.52
C ALA A 7 19.31 -0.77 14.66
N GLY A 8 19.75 -0.40 13.45
CA GLY A 8 18.93 0.33 12.48
C GLY A 8 17.68 -0.43 12.06
N SER A 9 17.81 -1.73 11.75
CA SER A 9 16.70 -2.61 11.38
C SER A 9 15.69 -2.79 12.52
N VAL A 10 16.14 -2.96 13.75
CA VAL A 10 15.27 -3.04 14.93
C VAL A 10 14.51 -1.73 15.15
N ARG A 11 15.19 -0.59 15.00
CA ARG A 11 14.55 0.73 15.12
C ARG A 11 13.44 0.93 14.09
N LEU A 12 13.69 0.58 12.83
CA LEU A 12 12.70 0.67 11.75
C LEU A 12 11.49 -0.26 12.02
N ALA A 13 11.75 -1.48 12.46
CA ALA A 13 10.68 -2.43 12.81
C ALA A 13 9.81 -1.91 13.96
N LEU A 14 10.41 -1.32 15.00
CA LEU A 14 9.68 -0.74 16.14
C LEU A 14 8.87 0.50 15.77
N SER A 15 9.32 1.30 14.79
CA SER A 15 8.56 2.44 14.26
C SER A 15 7.42 2.03 13.31
N GLY A 16 7.29 0.74 13.00
CA GLY A 16 6.31 0.23 12.05
C GLY A 16 6.66 0.51 10.58
N GLU A 17 7.89 0.94 10.33
CA GLU A 17 8.42 1.16 8.99
C GLU A 17 8.89 -0.17 8.37
N LEU A 18 8.97 -0.18 7.04
CA LEU A 18 9.49 -1.32 6.32
C LEU A 18 10.99 -1.47 6.58
N VAL A 19 11.40 -2.65 7.02
CA VAL A 19 12.81 -3.01 7.15
C VAL A 19 13.27 -3.65 5.83
N PRO A 20 14.16 -3.01 5.06
CA PRO A 20 14.54 -3.50 3.72
C PRO A 20 15.13 -4.91 3.73
N ASP A 21 15.81 -5.25 4.81
CA ASP A 21 16.50 -6.53 4.98
C ASP A 21 15.69 -7.56 5.80
N ALA A 22 14.41 -7.26 6.10
CA ALA A 22 13.57 -8.17 6.85
C ALA A 22 13.19 -9.39 6.00
N VAL A 23 13.50 -10.58 6.51
CA VAL A 23 13.22 -11.87 5.85
C VAL A 23 11.71 -12.11 5.67
N ASN A 24 10.87 -11.44 6.44
CA ASN A 24 9.42 -11.61 6.45
C ASN A 24 8.66 -10.77 5.43
N VAL A 25 9.35 -9.92 4.65
CA VAL A 25 8.73 -9.24 3.52
C VAL A 25 8.76 -10.21 2.33
N ALA A 26 7.58 -10.64 1.89
CA ALA A 26 7.47 -11.51 0.74
C ALA A 26 8.21 -10.92 -0.47
N GLY A 27 9.10 -11.70 -1.08
CA GLY A 27 9.85 -11.28 -2.27
C GLY A 27 11.29 -10.81 -2.04
N GLY A 28 11.80 -10.72 -0.81
CA GLY A 28 13.19 -10.34 -0.56
C GLY A 28 13.44 -8.83 -0.65
N ALA A 29 14.56 -8.42 -1.24
CA ALA A 29 14.93 -7.01 -1.37
C ALA A 29 13.96 -6.25 -2.30
N ILE A 30 13.40 -5.14 -1.82
CA ILE A 30 12.48 -4.30 -2.60
C ILE A 30 13.29 -3.55 -3.66
N HIS A 31 12.85 -3.65 -4.93
CA HIS A 31 13.47 -2.95 -6.03
C HIS A 31 13.43 -1.42 -5.82
N GLU A 32 14.48 -0.72 -6.25
CA GLU A 32 14.59 0.74 -6.06
C GLU A 32 13.41 1.52 -6.66
N ASP A 33 12.91 1.08 -7.81
CA ASP A 33 11.77 1.72 -8.50
C ASP A 33 10.44 1.51 -7.76
N VAL A 34 10.33 0.45 -6.95
CA VAL A 34 9.14 0.16 -6.15
C VAL A 34 9.11 0.93 -4.83
N ARG A 35 10.27 1.20 -4.25
CA ARG A 35 10.40 1.88 -2.94
C ARG A 35 9.60 3.17 -2.81
N PRO A 36 9.64 4.10 -3.79
CA PRO A 36 8.86 5.33 -3.71
C PRO A 36 7.35 5.13 -3.76
N GLY A 37 6.90 3.98 -4.30
CA GLY A 37 5.50 3.58 -4.35
C GLY A 37 4.94 3.16 -2.97
N LEU A 38 5.78 2.73 -2.04
CA LEU A 38 5.34 2.27 -0.72
C LEU A 38 4.64 3.38 0.09
N PRO A 39 5.25 4.56 0.30
CA PRO A 39 4.56 5.63 1.01
C PRO A 39 3.35 6.17 0.26
N LEU A 40 3.33 6.09 -1.09
CA LEU A 40 2.14 6.41 -1.88
C LEU A 40 1.01 5.43 -1.57
N ALA A 41 1.26 4.13 -1.64
CA ALA A 41 0.26 3.08 -1.36
C ALA A 41 -0.29 3.20 0.07
N GLU A 42 0.55 3.48 1.05
CA GLU A 42 0.13 3.72 2.44
C GLU A 42 -0.79 4.93 2.56
N LYS A 43 -0.44 6.06 1.93
CA LYS A 43 -1.28 7.26 1.94
C LYS A 43 -2.62 7.02 1.23
N LEU A 44 -2.62 6.31 0.10
CA LEU A 44 -3.85 5.96 -0.60
C LEU A 44 -4.76 5.09 0.27
N GLY A 45 -4.21 4.13 1.01
CA GLY A 45 -4.95 3.32 1.97
C GLY A 45 -5.62 4.18 3.06
N ARG A 46 -4.92 5.15 3.62
CA ARG A 46 -5.47 6.07 4.62
C ARG A 46 -6.58 6.98 4.05
N VAL A 47 -6.36 7.54 2.85
CA VAL A 47 -7.38 8.35 2.16
C VAL A 47 -8.62 7.51 1.88
N LEU A 48 -8.43 6.28 1.40
CA LEU A 48 -9.53 5.34 1.14
C LEU A 48 -10.38 5.10 2.39
N THR A 49 -9.74 4.82 3.52
CA THR A 49 -10.43 4.63 4.80
C THR A 49 -11.22 5.87 5.22
N ALA A 50 -10.63 7.06 5.06
CA ALA A 50 -11.31 8.31 5.36
C ALA A 50 -12.55 8.54 4.48
N LEU A 51 -12.51 8.14 3.20
CA LEU A 51 -13.63 8.24 2.28
C LEU A 51 -14.72 7.19 2.56
N VAL A 52 -14.34 5.97 2.92
CA VAL A 52 -15.28 4.91 3.31
C VAL A 52 -16.00 5.24 4.62
N GLY A 53 -15.33 5.96 5.52
CA GLY A 53 -15.89 6.38 6.80
C GLY A 53 -16.16 5.19 7.73
N GLU A 54 -17.35 5.17 8.34
CA GLU A 54 -17.73 4.14 9.33
C GLU A 54 -18.20 2.81 8.72
N GLN A 55 -18.19 2.68 7.39
CA GLN A 55 -18.61 1.45 6.73
C GLN A 55 -17.58 0.33 6.91
N SER A 56 -18.06 -0.89 7.10
CA SER A 56 -17.18 -2.05 7.24
C SER A 56 -16.59 -2.46 5.89
N ILE A 57 -15.27 -2.40 5.78
CA ILE A 57 -14.53 -2.87 4.60
C ILE A 57 -14.51 -4.40 4.62
N THR A 58 -14.89 -5.03 3.50
CA THR A 58 -14.88 -6.48 3.31
C THR A 58 -13.79 -6.96 2.35
N ALA A 59 -13.35 -6.09 1.44
CA ALA A 59 -12.26 -6.40 0.52
C ALA A 59 -11.45 -5.14 0.20
N VAL A 60 -10.16 -5.33 0.01
CA VAL A 60 -9.22 -4.30 -0.47
C VAL A 60 -8.50 -4.86 -1.68
N GLU A 61 -8.55 -4.15 -2.80
CA GLU A 61 -7.82 -4.47 -4.01
C GLU A 61 -6.77 -3.38 -4.27
N VAL A 62 -5.55 -3.81 -4.50
CA VAL A 62 -4.43 -2.94 -4.90
C VAL A 62 -4.09 -3.26 -6.35
N GLU A 63 -4.26 -2.29 -7.23
CA GLU A 63 -3.92 -2.39 -8.64
C GLU A 63 -2.71 -1.50 -8.93
N ILE A 64 -1.71 -2.09 -9.55
CA ILE A 64 -0.47 -1.40 -9.92
C ILE A 64 -0.30 -1.50 -11.42
N ALA A 65 -0.25 -0.35 -12.08
CA ALA A 65 -0.12 -0.26 -13.52
C ALA A 65 1.12 0.53 -13.93
N GLY A 66 1.75 0.11 -15.02
CA GLY A 66 2.91 0.74 -15.61
C GLY A 66 4.21 -0.05 -15.41
N GLU A 67 5.34 0.60 -15.58
CA GLU A 67 6.66 -0.04 -15.58
C GLU A 67 7.01 -0.73 -14.25
N ILE A 68 6.57 -0.18 -13.12
CA ILE A 68 6.82 -0.79 -11.80
C ILE A 68 6.11 -2.14 -11.61
N ALA A 69 5.07 -2.40 -12.40
CA ALA A 69 4.34 -3.67 -12.34
C ALA A 69 5.18 -4.87 -12.84
N GLU A 70 6.29 -4.63 -13.54
CA GLU A 70 7.24 -5.67 -13.97
C GLU A 70 8.11 -6.19 -12.81
N HIS A 71 8.16 -5.45 -11.70
CA HIS A 71 8.91 -5.82 -10.50
C HIS A 71 8.03 -6.52 -9.47
N ASP A 72 8.64 -7.07 -8.42
CA ASP A 72 7.87 -7.58 -7.27
C ASP A 72 7.31 -6.40 -6.46
N VAL A 73 6.00 -6.20 -6.61
CA VAL A 73 5.25 -5.12 -5.94
C VAL A 73 4.44 -5.61 -4.75
N SER A 74 4.68 -6.82 -4.26
CA SER A 74 3.96 -7.40 -3.11
C SER A 74 4.02 -6.53 -1.85
N ALA A 75 5.15 -5.83 -1.64
CA ALA A 75 5.32 -4.89 -0.53
C ALA A 75 4.35 -3.69 -0.62
N MET A 76 3.93 -3.29 -1.82
CA MET A 76 2.95 -2.20 -1.99
C MET A 76 1.55 -2.60 -1.49
N ARG A 77 1.18 -3.88 -1.63
CA ARG A 77 -0.04 -4.42 -1.01
C ARG A 77 0.01 -4.28 0.51
N LEU A 78 1.14 -4.63 1.11
CA LEU A 78 1.34 -4.49 2.56
C LEU A 78 1.29 -3.03 3.01
N ALA A 79 1.87 -2.13 2.22
CA ALA A 79 1.83 -0.69 2.47
C ALA A 79 0.39 -0.15 2.42
N ALA A 80 -0.39 -0.54 1.42
CA ALA A 80 -1.79 -0.16 1.30
C ALA A 80 -2.62 -0.67 2.49
N LEU A 81 -2.47 -1.94 2.87
CA LEU A 81 -3.12 -2.51 4.05
C LEU A 81 -2.74 -1.79 5.34
N LYS A 82 -1.45 -1.50 5.53
CA LYS A 82 -0.99 -0.69 6.65
C LYS A 82 -1.73 0.65 6.70
N GLY A 83 -1.84 1.34 5.56
CA GLY A 83 -2.57 2.60 5.44
C GLY A 83 -4.06 2.45 5.79
N VAL A 84 -4.72 1.42 5.27
CA VAL A 84 -6.14 1.15 5.55
C VAL A 84 -6.39 0.95 7.04
N PHE A 85 -5.56 0.21 7.74
CA PHE A 85 -5.79 -0.11 9.14
C PHE A 85 -5.24 0.90 10.14
N THR A 86 -4.33 1.79 9.73
CA THR A 86 -3.67 2.76 10.64
C THR A 86 -4.66 3.61 11.43
N ASP A 87 -5.74 4.02 10.79
CA ASP A 87 -6.75 4.89 11.43
C ASP A 87 -7.97 4.09 11.96
N ILE A 88 -8.02 2.77 11.74
CA ILE A 88 -9.11 1.88 12.21
C ILE A 88 -8.76 1.17 13.52
N VAL A 89 -7.48 0.85 13.72
CA VAL A 89 -7.00 0.06 14.84
C VAL A 89 -6.25 0.94 15.82
N SER A 90 -6.50 0.75 17.12
CA SER A 90 -5.80 1.50 18.19
C SER A 90 -4.35 1.09 18.34
N ASP A 91 -4.02 -0.12 17.92
CA ASP A 91 -2.66 -0.66 18.03
C ASP A 91 -1.80 -0.18 16.84
N GLN A 92 -0.49 -0.19 17.04
CA GLN A 92 0.44 0.18 15.99
C GLN A 92 0.37 -0.82 14.83
N VAL A 93 0.03 -0.33 13.64
CA VAL A 93 0.00 -1.11 12.41
C VAL A 93 1.35 -1.10 11.73
N SER A 94 1.82 -2.27 11.35
CA SER A 94 3.08 -2.48 10.63
C SER A 94 2.87 -3.30 9.36
N TYR A 95 3.90 -3.37 8.51
CA TYR A 95 3.88 -4.23 7.33
C TYR A 95 3.75 -5.73 7.67
N VAL A 96 4.16 -6.12 8.88
CA VAL A 96 4.11 -7.51 9.34
C VAL A 96 2.72 -7.90 9.84
N ASN A 97 2.08 -7.03 10.63
CA ASN A 97 0.78 -7.34 11.23
C ASN A 97 -0.43 -6.94 10.38
N ALA A 98 -0.27 -6.05 9.40
CA ALA A 98 -1.38 -5.60 8.54
C ALA A 98 -2.11 -6.77 7.84
N PRO A 99 -1.44 -7.77 7.25
CA PRO A 99 -2.12 -8.94 6.68
C PRO A 99 -2.90 -9.77 7.71
N VAL A 100 -2.34 -9.91 8.91
CA VAL A 100 -2.98 -10.65 10.01
C VAL A 100 -4.24 -9.92 10.47
N LEU A 101 -4.18 -8.60 10.58
CA LEU A 101 -5.34 -7.76 10.91
C LEU A 101 -6.44 -7.87 9.84
N ALA A 102 -6.07 -7.92 8.55
CA ALA A 102 -7.00 -8.13 7.46
C ALA A 102 -7.72 -9.49 7.60
N GLU A 103 -6.96 -10.55 7.83
CA GLU A 103 -7.50 -11.91 8.02
C GLU A 103 -8.43 -11.99 9.24
N GLN A 104 -8.02 -11.45 10.39
CA GLN A 104 -8.82 -11.41 11.61
C GLN A 104 -10.15 -10.66 11.44
N ARG A 105 -10.18 -9.65 10.58
CA ARG A 105 -11.37 -8.84 10.28
C ARG A 105 -12.18 -9.36 9.09
N GLY A 106 -11.75 -10.45 8.47
CA GLY A 106 -12.38 -11.01 7.28
C GLY A 106 -12.27 -10.12 6.05
N VAL A 107 -11.23 -9.30 5.97
CA VAL A 107 -10.96 -8.42 4.82
C VAL A 107 -10.11 -9.16 3.81
N GLU A 108 -10.68 -9.44 2.65
CA GLU A 108 -9.94 -10.05 1.52
C GLU A 108 -9.02 -9.00 0.89
N CYS A 109 -7.76 -9.36 0.67
CA CYS A 109 -6.81 -8.47 0.00
C CYS A 109 -6.29 -9.07 -1.29
N ARG A 110 -6.45 -8.35 -2.39
CA ARG A 110 -5.99 -8.73 -3.73
C ARG A 110 -4.94 -7.76 -4.24
N LEU A 111 -3.99 -8.29 -5.02
CA LEU A 111 -3.00 -7.52 -5.76
C LEU A 111 -3.15 -7.83 -7.24
N THR A 112 -3.34 -6.81 -8.05
CA THR A 112 -3.43 -6.90 -9.50
C THR A 112 -2.34 -6.05 -10.14
N THR A 113 -1.70 -6.56 -11.17
CA THR A 113 -0.65 -5.84 -11.90
C THR A 113 -0.98 -5.76 -13.37
N THR A 114 -0.69 -4.61 -13.99
CA THR A 114 -0.90 -4.36 -15.41
C THR A 114 0.30 -3.60 -15.97
N ALA A 115 0.91 -4.12 -17.03
CA ALA A 115 2.08 -3.49 -17.64
C ALA A 115 1.77 -2.16 -18.34
N VAL A 116 0.50 -1.91 -18.69
CA VAL A 116 0.06 -0.71 -19.39
C VAL A 116 -0.64 0.25 -18.44
N SER A 117 -0.19 1.49 -18.44
CA SER A 117 -0.87 2.62 -17.79
C SER A 117 -1.25 3.64 -18.86
N GLU A 118 -2.52 4.03 -18.95
CA GLU A 118 -3.04 4.84 -20.04
C GLU A 118 -2.59 6.31 -19.98
N SER A 119 -2.53 6.89 -18.77
CA SER A 119 -2.33 8.34 -18.61
C SER A 119 -1.00 8.71 -17.93
N TYR A 120 -0.43 7.81 -17.16
CA TYR A 120 0.77 8.05 -16.35
C TYR A 120 1.76 6.90 -16.48
N ARG A 121 3.05 7.19 -16.28
CA ARG A 121 4.10 6.16 -16.33
C ARG A 121 3.85 5.01 -15.37
N ASN A 122 3.40 5.33 -14.16
CA ASN A 122 3.04 4.35 -13.12
C ASN A 122 1.85 4.87 -12.33
N THR A 123 0.86 4.01 -12.08
CA THR A 123 -0.28 4.30 -11.22
C THR A 123 -0.46 3.24 -10.17
N VAL A 124 -0.93 3.68 -9.02
CA VAL A 124 -1.34 2.81 -7.91
C VAL A 124 -2.78 3.14 -7.58
N THR A 125 -3.66 2.17 -7.67
CA THR A 125 -5.07 2.30 -7.30
C THR A 125 -5.36 1.37 -6.13
N VAL A 126 -5.97 1.93 -5.08
CA VAL A 126 -6.47 1.14 -3.95
C VAL A 126 -7.97 1.25 -3.93
N ARG A 127 -8.66 0.11 -3.98
CA ARG A 127 -10.13 0.00 -3.94
C ARG A 127 -10.57 -0.70 -2.68
N ALA A 128 -11.67 -0.27 -2.10
CA ALA A 128 -12.35 -0.98 -1.04
C ALA A 128 -13.78 -1.33 -1.46
N ALA A 129 -14.22 -2.53 -1.11
CA ALA A 129 -15.60 -2.92 -1.12
C ALA A 129 -16.10 -2.97 0.33
N THR A 130 -17.34 -2.55 0.56
CA THR A 130 -17.96 -2.51 1.88
C THR A 130 -19.07 -3.55 2.00
N ALA A 131 -19.41 -3.88 3.25
CA ALA A 131 -20.52 -4.80 3.54
C ALA A 131 -21.88 -4.28 3.01
N GLN A 132 -22.02 -2.98 2.80
CA GLN A 132 -23.22 -2.35 2.22
C GLN A 132 -23.26 -2.43 0.68
N GLY A 133 -22.22 -2.99 0.05
CA GLY A 133 -22.11 -3.13 -1.39
C GLY A 133 -21.60 -1.89 -2.12
N SER A 134 -21.15 -0.86 -1.39
CA SER A 134 -20.46 0.28 -1.99
C SER A 134 -19.00 -0.04 -2.31
N GLN A 135 -18.47 0.61 -3.34
CA GLN A 135 -17.07 0.53 -3.71
C GLN A 135 -16.50 1.93 -3.81
N THR A 136 -15.34 2.12 -3.22
CA THR A 136 -14.58 3.36 -3.28
C THR A 136 -13.17 3.08 -3.77
N ALA A 137 -12.66 3.88 -4.68
CA ALA A 137 -11.33 3.74 -5.25
C ALA A 137 -10.55 5.05 -5.17
N VAL A 138 -9.26 4.95 -4.90
CA VAL A 138 -8.34 6.09 -4.86
C VAL A 138 -7.13 5.74 -5.70
N THR A 139 -6.79 6.60 -6.64
CA THR A 139 -5.67 6.43 -7.56
C THR A 139 -4.62 7.51 -7.35
N GLY A 140 -3.38 7.09 -7.28
CA GLY A 140 -2.23 7.97 -7.19
C GLY A 140 -1.14 7.63 -8.20
N THR A 141 -0.26 8.58 -8.46
CA THR A 141 0.90 8.41 -9.32
C THR A 141 2.15 9.03 -8.72
N LEU A 142 3.30 8.60 -9.23
CA LEU A 142 4.60 9.20 -8.95
C LEU A 142 5.04 9.99 -10.17
N THR A 143 5.29 11.29 -10.02
CA THR A 143 5.63 12.18 -11.13
C THR A 143 7.00 12.82 -10.97
N GLY A 144 7.67 13.03 -12.11
CA GLY A 144 8.96 13.72 -12.21
C GLY A 144 10.14 12.94 -11.65
N PRO A 145 11.37 13.48 -11.81
CA PRO A 145 12.61 12.80 -11.37
C PRO A 145 12.73 12.66 -9.85
N ARG A 146 11.99 13.47 -9.09
CA ARG A 146 11.91 13.37 -7.62
C ARG A 146 10.78 12.47 -7.14
N GLN A 147 10.07 11.80 -8.05
CA GLN A 147 8.97 10.88 -7.76
C GLN A 147 7.93 11.47 -6.79
N VAL A 148 7.47 12.68 -7.10
CA VAL A 148 6.47 13.39 -6.31
C VAL A 148 5.16 12.60 -6.34
N GLN A 149 4.62 12.31 -5.16
CA GLN A 149 3.35 11.61 -5.00
C GLN A 149 2.19 12.56 -5.30
N LYS A 150 1.31 12.14 -6.18
CA LYS A 150 0.08 12.88 -6.52
C LYS A 150 -1.13 11.96 -6.44
N LEU A 151 -2.21 12.48 -5.89
CA LEU A 151 -3.54 11.89 -6.03
C LEU A 151 -4.09 12.33 -7.38
N VAL A 152 -4.54 11.39 -8.21
CA VAL A 152 -5.00 11.66 -9.57
C VAL A 152 -6.42 11.21 -9.84
N GLY A 153 -7.03 10.48 -8.94
CA GLY A 153 -8.42 10.05 -9.10
C GLY A 153 -9.07 9.58 -7.81
N VAL A 154 -10.37 9.79 -7.71
CA VAL A 154 -11.25 9.25 -6.69
C VAL A 154 -12.52 8.75 -7.37
N ASP A 155 -12.94 7.50 -7.14
CA ASP A 155 -14.19 6.91 -7.64
C ASP A 155 -14.44 7.10 -9.15
N ARG A 156 -13.46 6.87 -10.00
CA ARG A 156 -13.51 7.09 -11.46
C ARG A 156 -13.49 8.55 -11.90
N HIS A 157 -13.34 9.50 -10.99
CA HIS A 157 -13.13 10.90 -11.35
C HIS A 157 -11.64 11.22 -11.33
N GLU A 158 -11.09 11.66 -12.44
CA GLU A 158 -9.75 12.25 -12.50
C GLU A 158 -9.75 13.63 -11.85
N LEU A 159 -8.70 13.92 -11.09
CA LEU A 159 -8.50 15.20 -10.39
C LEU A 159 -7.55 16.11 -11.16
#